data_317d2fdd0e2727916fa597067415db58
#
_entry.id   317d2fdd0e2727916fa597067415db58
#
_cell.length_a   1.000
_cell.length_b   1.000
_cell.length_c   1.000
_cell.angle_alpha   90.00
_cell.angle_beta   90.00
_cell.angle_gamma   90.00
#
_symmetry.space_group_name_H-M   'P 1'
#
loop_
_entity.id
_entity.type
_entity.pdbx_description
1 polymer ?
#
loop_
_entity_poly.entity_id
_entity_poly.type
_entity_poly.pdbx_seq_one_letter_code
_entity_poly.pdbx_strand_id
1 'polypeptide(L)'
;MDQLDYLDRQIDLFSQRIEEVSRPFAGAIEEVMRLPGFEKRAAENMIAEIGCNMDQFPSANHLSSWAGICSGSNESAGKRKSGKTTKGSKWLRSTLAQAAWAASKKKNSYFHAQYGRLAGRRGKKRAVIAVAHSLLTVIYHVLKDHVDYKDLGRDYFDKLNSKRLVPYLVNRLKNMGYEVNLTPLESAA
;
A
#
# COMPACT_ATOMS: atom_id res chain seq x y z
N MET A 1 3.90 -41.27 12.96
CA MET A 1 3.36 -39.95 12.55
C MET A 1 4.56 -39.02 12.47
N ASP A 2 4.89 -38.55 11.27
CA ASP A 2 6.01 -37.65 11.07
C ASP A 2 5.66 -36.28 11.68
N GLN A 3 6.66 -35.56 12.14
CA GLN A 3 6.46 -34.21 12.73
C GLN A 3 5.83 -33.25 11.72
N LEU A 4 6.08 -33.45 10.44
CA LEU A 4 5.44 -32.69 9.36
C LEU A 4 3.93 -32.94 9.32
N ASP A 5 3.48 -34.22 9.37
CA ASP A 5 2.06 -34.57 9.38
C ASP A 5 1.33 -33.97 10.60
N TYR A 6 2.01 -33.88 11.73
CA TYR A 6 1.46 -33.24 12.93
C TYR A 6 1.28 -31.74 12.72
N LEU A 7 2.29 -31.05 12.20
CA LEU A 7 2.23 -29.61 11.95
C LEU A 7 1.16 -29.26 10.91
N ASP A 8 1.04 -30.04 9.84
CA ASP A 8 0.02 -29.83 8.81
C ASP A 8 -1.38 -29.96 9.40
N ARG A 9 -1.64 -30.96 10.23
CA ARG A 9 -2.92 -31.10 10.92
C ARG A 9 -3.20 -29.91 11.85
N GLN A 10 -2.20 -29.40 12.57
CA GLN A 10 -2.39 -28.22 13.42
C GLN A 10 -2.72 -26.97 12.59
N ILE A 11 -2.05 -26.79 11.45
CA ILE A 11 -2.34 -25.69 10.51
C ILE A 11 -3.78 -25.79 10.00
N ASP A 12 -4.26 -26.98 9.67
CA ASP A 12 -5.63 -27.20 9.20
C ASP A 12 -6.65 -26.90 10.29
N LEU A 13 -6.42 -27.39 11.52
CA LEU A 13 -7.29 -27.10 12.67
C LEU A 13 -7.39 -25.60 12.96
N PHE A 14 -6.25 -24.90 13.00
CA PHE A 14 -6.26 -23.45 13.18
C PHE A 14 -6.93 -22.73 12.01
N SER A 15 -6.75 -23.23 10.80
CA SER A 15 -7.36 -22.67 9.59
C SER A 15 -8.88 -22.76 9.64
N GLN A 16 -9.42 -23.91 10.01
CA GLN A 16 -10.85 -24.11 10.19
C GLN A 16 -11.41 -23.20 11.30
N ARG A 17 -10.69 -23.10 12.42
CA ARG A 17 -11.12 -22.24 13.52
C ARG A 17 -11.13 -20.75 13.14
N ILE A 18 -10.12 -20.28 12.41
CA ILE A 18 -10.08 -18.92 11.89
C ILE A 18 -11.27 -18.67 10.96
N GLU A 19 -11.58 -19.62 10.07
CA GLU A 19 -12.70 -19.50 9.15
C GLU A 19 -14.05 -19.40 9.86
N GLU A 20 -14.28 -20.22 10.88
CA GLU A 20 -15.47 -20.14 11.71
C GLU A 20 -15.61 -18.78 12.40
N VAL A 21 -14.54 -18.30 13.03
CA VAL A 21 -14.55 -17.03 13.78
C VAL A 21 -14.64 -15.83 12.85
N SER A 22 -14.06 -15.90 11.65
CA SER A 22 -14.07 -14.81 10.65
C SER A 22 -15.38 -14.75 9.87
N ARG A 23 -16.23 -15.77 9.93
CA ARG A 23 -17.49 -15.82 9.16
C ARG A 23 -18.36 -14.56 9.28
N PRO A 24 -18.53 -13.93 10.45
CA PRO A 24 -19.29 -12.67 10.55
C PRO A 24 -18.67 -11.49 9.80
N PHE A 25 -17.39 -11.58 9.47
CA PHE A 25 -16.60 -10.52 8.82
C PHE A 25 -16.28 -10.83 7.35
N ALA A 26 -16.91 -11.87 6.78
CA ALA A 26 -16.60 -12.36 5.42
C ALA A 26 -16.67 -11.25 4.36
N GLY A 27 -17.70 -10.40 4.42
CA GLY A 27 -17.83 -9.27 3.48
C GLY A 27 -16.65 -8.30 3.53
N ALA A 28 -16.24 -7.89 4.73
CA ALA A 28 -15.07 -7.00 4.90
C ALA A 28 -13.76 -7.67 4.45
N ILE A 29 -13.62 -8.97 4.70
CA ILE A 29 -12.47 -9.75 4.24
C ILE A 29 -12.43 -9.79 2.71
N GLU A 30 -13.56 -10.04 2.06
CA GLU A 30 -13.68 -10.03 0.59
C GLU A 30 -13.36 -8.66 -0.01
N GLU A 31 -13.83 -7.57 0.61
CA GLU A 31 -13.50 -6.20 0.19
C GLU A 31 -11.99 -5.97 0.23
N VAL A 32 -11.29 -6.39 1.30
CA VAL A 32 -9.84 -6.27 1.43
C VAL A 32 -9.10 -7.17 0.42
N MET A 33 -9.59 -8.38 0.14
CA MET A 33 -8.99 -9.30 -0.83
C MET A 33 -8.99 -8.76 -2.27
N ARG A 34 -9.85 -7.80 -2.60
CA ARG A 34 -9.84 -7.14 -3.92
C ARG A 34 -8.63 -6.23 -4.13
N LEU A 35 -7.93 -5.86 -3.06
CA LEU A 35 -6.73 -5.03 -3.15
C LEU A 35 -5.51 -5.87 -3.55
N PRO A 36 -4.60 -5.33 -4.36
CA PRO A 36 -3.39 -6.05 -4.74
C PRO A 36 -2.50 -6.32 -3.52
N GLY A 37 -2.05 -7.57 -3.43
CA GLY A 37 -1.18 -8.03 -2.35
C GLY A 37 -1.90 -8.60 -1.13
N PHE A 38 -3.23 -8.64 -1.15
CA PHE A 38 -4.03 -9.28 -0.11
C PHE A 38 -4.65 -10.57 -0.63
N GLU A 39 -4.25 -11.67 -0.03
CA GLU A 39 -4.92 -12.97 -0.11
C GLU A 39 -5.68 -13.22 1.20
N LYS A 40 -6.47 -14.31 1.26
CA LYS A 40 -7.37 -14.63 2.37
C LYS A 40 -6.71 -14.43 3.74
N ARG A 41 -5.53 -15.02 3.98
CA ARG A 41 -4.83 -14.90 5.27
C ARG A 41 -4.40 -13.48 5.62
N ALA A 42 -3.93 -12.73 4.63
CA ALA A 42 -3.53 -11.34 4.84
C ALA A 42 -4.74 -10.45 5.14
N ALA A 43 -5.88 -10.69 4.48
CA ALA A 43 -7.13 -9.99 4.73
C ALA A 43 -7.71 -10.34 6.10
N GLU A 44 -7.73 -11.62 6.49
CA GLU A 44 -8.12 -12.08 7.83
C GLU A 44 -7.28 -11.41 8.91
N ASN A 45 -5.96 -11.40 8.78
CA ASN A 45 -5.05 -10.72 9.71
C ASN A 45 -5.32 -9.21 9.77
N MET A 46 -5.62 -8.60 8.64
CA MET A 46 -5.95 -7.17 8.58
C MET A 46 -7.22 -6.89 9.38
N ILE A 47 -8.30 -7.60 9.10
CA ILE A 47 -9.59 -7.40 9.78
C ILE A 47 -9.50 -7.76 11.28
N ALA A 48 -8.72 -8.79 11.64
CA ALA A 48 -8.49 -9.14 13.04
C ALA A 48 -7.81 -8.01 13.85
N GLU A 49 -6.94 -7.23 13.19
CA GLU A 49 -6.20 -6.14 13.84
C GLU A 49 -6.97 -4.82 13.87
N ILE A 50 -7.63 -4.44 12.76
CA ILE A 50 -8.28 -3.12 12.65
C ILE A 50 -9.81 -3.17 12.80
N GLY A 51 -10.42 -4.36 12.79
CA GLY A 51 -11.87 -4.51 12.73
C GLY A 51 -12.46 -4.12 11.37
N CYS A 52 -13.77 -4.21 11.25
CA CYS A 52 -14.54 -3.77 10.08
C CYS A 52 -15.18 -2.38 10.25
N ASN A 53 -15.37 -1.93 11.50
CA ASN A 53 -15.96 -0.62 11.77
C ASN A 53 -14.88 0.47 11.78
N MET A 54 -14.88 1.31 10.74
CA MET A 54 -13.91 2.41 10.60
C MET A 54 -14.29 3.68 11.35
N ASP A 55 -15.46 3.78 11.96
CA ASP A 55 -15.87 4.94 12.76
C ASP A 55 -15.04 5.11 14.04
N GLN A 56 -14.39 4.03 14.50
CA GLN A 56 -13.40 4.09 15.58
C GLN A 56 -12.18 4.95 15.25
N PHE A 57 -11.91 5.22 13.97
CA PHE A 57 -10.81 6.08 13.53
C PHE A 57 -11.37 7.34 12.85
N PRO A 58 -11.08 8.55 13.39
CA PRO A 58 -11.57 9.80 12.81
C PRO A 58 -11.16 10.01 11.34
N SER A 59 -10.04 9.43 10.91
CA SER A 59 -9.58 9.47 9.52
C SER A 59 -8.56 8.36 9.22
N ALA A 60 -8.30 8.13 7.93
CA ALA A 60 -7.23 7.22 7.47
C ALA A 60 -5.85 7.57 8.05
N ASN A 61 -5.59 8.86 8.31
CA ASN A 61 -4.34 9.30 8.94
C ASN A 61 -4.24 8.86 10.41
N HIS A 62 -5.35 8.86 11.15
CA HIS A 62 -5.38 8.34 12.52
C HIS A 62 -5.13 6.84 12.54
N LEU A 63 -5.78 6.07 11.65
CA LEU A 63 -5.51 4.64 11.48
C LEU A 63 -4.03 4.39 11.15
N SER A 64 -3.46 5.12 10.20
CA SER A 64 -2.06 4.98 9.80
C SER A 64 -1.07 5.34 10.92
N SER A 65 -1.41 6.33 11.74
CA SER A 65 -0.64 6.70 12.93
C SER A 65 -0.70 5.62 14.01
N TRP A 66 -1.90 5.09 14.28
CA TRP A 66 -2.12 3.99 15.20
C TRP A 66 -1.39 2.71 14.77
N ALA A 67 -1.42 2.39 13.49
CA ALA A 67 -0.69 1.25 12.89
C ALA A 67 0.84 1.43 12.95
N GLY A 68 1.33 2.61 13.27
CA GLY A 68 2.76 2.90 13.36
C GLY A 68 3.50 2.85 12.02
N ILE A 69 2.81 3.18 10.92
CA ILE A 69 3.42 3.26 9.57
C ILE A 69 3.64 4.70 9.10
N CYS A 70 3.19 5.69 9.87
CA CYS A 70 3.54 7.09 9.65
C CYS A 70 4.96 7.39 10.12
N SER A 71 5.63 8.34 9.47
CA SER A 71 6.90 8.88 9.97
C SER A 71 6.64 9.67 11.26
N GLY A 72 7.42 9.36 12.31
CA GLY A 72 7.37 10.15 13.54
C GLY A 72 7.80 11.61 13.31
N SER A 73 7.16 12.53 14.01
CA SER A 73 7.57 13.94 14.13
C SER A 73 8.70 14.06 15.15
N ASN A 74 9.93 13.86 14.73
CA ASN A 74 11.10 14.10 15.59
C ASN A 74 11.89 15.26 15.00
N GLU A 75 11.41 16.45 15.30
CA GLU A 75 11.98 17.72 14.83
C GLU A 75 12.19 18.66 16.01
N SER A 76 13.33 19.34 16.03
CA SER A 76 13.66 20.33 17.06
C SER A 76 14.45 21.45 16.42
N ALA A 77 14.06 22.71 16.69
CA ALA A 77 14.67 23.92 16.13
C ALA A 77 14.82 23.88 14.60
N GLY A 78 13.75 23.44 13.89
CA GLY A 78 13.74 23.31 12.43
C GLY A 78 14.60 22.18 11.85
N LYS A 79 15.27 21.39 12.70
CA LYS A 79 16.10 20.25 12.26
C LYS A 79 15.40 18.93 12.51
N ARG A 80 15.17 18.15 11.44
CA ARG A 80 14.60 16.81 11.52
C ARG A 80 15.65 15.82 12.05
N LYS A 81 15.45 15.30 13.27
CA LYS A 81 16.37 14.37 13.91
C LYS A 81 16.18 12.92 13.45
N SER A 82 14.94 12.50 13.18
CA SER A 82 14.64 11.12 12.78
C SER A 82 13.42 11.07 11.87
N GLY A 83 13.46 10.16 10.90
CA GLY A 83 12.30 9.79 10.05
C GLY A 83 11.83 8.36 10.33
N LYS A 84 12.15 7.80 11.51
CA LYS A 84 11.65 6.47 11.91
C LYS A 84 10.14 6.53 12.10
N THR A 85 9.47 5.44 11.74
CA THR A 85 8.04 5.27 12.00
C THR A 85 7.79 5.15 13.51
N THR A 86 6.59 5.55 13.94
CA THR A 86 6.11 5.37 15.31
C THR A 86 5.99 3.88 15.65
N LYS A 87 5.85 3.55 16.92
CA LYS A 87 5.53 2.18 17.36
C LYS A 87 4.05 1.93 17.12
N GLY A 88 3.70 0.75 16.63
CA GLY A 88 2.34 0.29 16.41
C GLY A 88 2.27 -1.23 16.50
N SER A 89 1.14 -1.84 16.12
CA SER A 89 1.01 -3.30 16.09
C SER A 89 2.08 -3.94 15.20
N LYS A 90 2.82 -4.90 15.77
CA LYS A 90 3.84 -5.65 15.01
C LYS A 90 3.19 -6.54 13.95
N TRP A 91 2.04 -7.11 14.26
CA TRP A 91 1.30 -8.01 13.39
C TRP A 91 0.75 -7.27 12.18
N LEU A 92 0.05 -6.16 12.41
CA LEU A 92 -0.47 -5.30 11.36
C LEU A 92 0.65 -4.78 10.44
N ARG A 93 1.77 -4.32 11.01
CA ARG A 93 2.91 -3.83 10.22
C ARG A 93 3.54 -4.93 9.36
N SER A 94 3.65 -6.16 9.89
CA SER A 94 4.20 -7.29 9.14
C SER A 94 3.29 -7.62 7.96
N THR A 95 1.98 -7.76 8.19
CA THR A 95 0.98 -8.03 7.16
C THR A 95 0.99 -6.95 6.07
N LEU A 96 0.95 -5.67 6.48
CA LEU A 96 1.01 -4.54 5.55
C LEU A 96 2.30 -4.49 4.74
N ALA A 97 3.45 -4.78 5.36
CA ALA A 97 4.72 -4.78 4.65
C ALA A 97 4.80 -5.90 3.61
N GLN A 98 4.27 -7.08 3.91
CA GLN A 98 4.20 -8.20 2.97
C GLN A 98 3.23 -7.89 1.83
N ALA A 99 2.03 -7.41 2.13
CA ALA A 99 1.05 -6.99 1.13
C ALA A 99 1.59 -5.87 0.22
N ALA A 100 2.24 -4.86 0.80
CA ALA A 100 2.87 -3.77 0.06
C ALA A 100 4.00 -4.26 -0.85
N TRP A 101 4.80 -5.21 -0.37
CA TRP A 101 5.83 -5.83 -1.20
C TRP A 101 5.21 -6.60 -2.38
N ALA A 102 4.18 -7.41 -2.14
CA ALA A 102 3.45 -8.14 -3.18
C ALA A 102 2.80 -7.16 -4.19
N ALA A 103 2.07 -6.13 -3.70
CA ALA A 103 1.46 -5.11 -4.54
C ALA A 103 2.49 -4.37 -5.41
N SER A 104 3.70 -4.11 -4.88
CA SER A 104 4.78 -3.47 -5.63
C SER A 104 5.30 -4.30 -6.81
N LYS A 105 5.02 -5.60 -6.85
CA LYS A 105 5.41 -6.50 -7.94
C LYS A 105 4.38 -6.58 -9.06
N LYS A 106 3.14 -6.17 -8.82
CA LYS A 106 2.10 -6.14 -9.84
C LYS A 106 2.41 -5.07 -10.88
N LYS A 107 2.92 -5.50 -12.05
CA LYS A 107 3.26 -4.60 -13.16
C LYS A 107 2.04 -3.77 -13.59
N ASN A 108 2.29 -2.59 -14.15
CA ASN A 108 1.27 -1.68 -14.68
C ASN A 108 0.23 -1.20 -13.66
N SER A 109 0.55 -1.25 -12.35
CA SER A 109 -0.31 -0.78 -11.27
C SER A 109 0.21 0.52 -10.64
N TYR A 110 -0.68 1.24 -9.97
CA TYR A 110 -0.35 2.42 -9.18
C TYR A 110 0.74 2.13 -8.11
N PHE A 111 0.62 1.02 -7.36
CA PHE A 111 1.55 0.68 -6.30
C PHE A 111 2.95 0.29 -6.83
N HIS A 112 3.02 -0.34 -8.00
CA HIS A 112 4.28 -0.59 -8.69
C HIS A 112 4.98 0.72 -9.05
N ALA A 113 4.25 1.67 -9.65
CA ALA A 113 4.77 2.98 -10.03
C ALA A 113 5.21 3.79 -8.79
N GLN A 114 4.40 3.81 -7.72
CA GLN A 114 4.74 4.46 -6.46
C GLN A 114 6.04 3.90 -5.87
N TYR A 115 6.13 2.55 -5.79
CA TYR A 115 7.33 1.89 -5.28
C TYR A 115 8.57 2.26 -6.08
N GLY A 116 8.53 2.15 -7.42
CA GLY A 116 9.66 2.45 -8.29
C GLY A 116 10.18 3.88 -8.11
N ARG A 117 9.27 4.87 -8.08
CA ARG A 117 9.61 6.28 -7.87
C ARG A 117 10.26 6.55 -6.52
N LEU A 118 9.85 5.84 -5.47
CA LEU A 118 10.37 6.04 -4.12
C LEU A 118 11.62 5.21 -3.86
N ALA A 119 11.72 3.99 -4.38
CA ALA A 119 12.84 3.09 -4.14
C ALA A 119 14.18 3.65 -4.62
N GLY A 120 14.20 4.26 -5.81
CA GLY A 120 15.39 4.92 -6.36
C GLY A 120 15.87 6.12 -5.54
N ARG A 121 14.94 6.86 -4.91
CA ARG A 121 15.25 8.13 -4.21
C ARG A 121 15.42 7.97 -2.71
N ARG A 122 14.64 7.08 -2.06
CA ARG A 122 14.56 6.94 -0.60
C ARG A 122 14.99 5.56 -0.09
N GLY A 123 15.28 4.63 -1.00
CA GLY A 123 15.64 3.24 -0.72
C GLY A 123 14.44 2.31 -0.56
N LYS A 124 14.66 1.03 -0.81
CA LYS A 124 13.63 -0.03 -0.92
C LYS A 124 12.75 -0.15 0.33
N LYS A 125 13.35 -0.16 1.53
CA LYS A 125 12.61 -0.32 2.80
C LYS A 125 11.62 0.82 3.04
N ARG A 126 12.03 2.07 2.78
CA ARG A 126 11.14 3.24 2.92
C ARG A 126 10.05 3.26 1.85
N ALA A 127 10.35 2.80 0.64
CA ALA A 127 9.38 2.69 -0.44
C ALA A 127 8.27 1.68 -0.08
N VAL A 128 8.62 0.50 0.47
CA VAL A 128 7.62 -0.48 0.93
C VAL A 128 6.71 0.12 2.01
N ILE A 129 7.26 0.82 3.00
CA ILE A 129 6.44 1.44 4.05
C ILE A 129 5.52 2.54 3.49
N ALA A 130 5.96 3.29 2.49
CA ALA A 130 5.10 4.28 1.83
C ALA A 130 3.96 3.62 1.04
N VAL A 131 4.22 2.50 0.36
CA VAL A 131 3.17 1.69 -0.29
C VAL A 131 2.21 1.11 0.75
N ALA A 132 2.73 0.59 1.88
CA ALA A 132 1.93 0.09 2.99
C ALA A 132 0.99 1.15 3.56
N HIS A 133 1.48 2.39 3.71
CA HIS A 133 0.66 3.52 4.12
C HIS A 133 -0.48 3.80 3.13
N SER A 134 -0.16 3.82 1.83
CA SER A 134 -1.18 4.04 0.78
C SER A 134 -2.20 2.90 0.74
N LEU A 135 -1.77 1.64 0.90
CA LEU A 135 -2.68 0.50 1.00
C LEU A 135 -3.62 0.62 2.19
N LEU A 136 -3.10 0.99 3.37
CA LEU A 136 -3.94 1.15 4.56
C LEU A 136 -4.95 2.30 4.41
N THR A 137 -4.55 3.39 3.75
CA THR A 137 -5.47 4.48 3.41
C THR A 137 -6.61 4.00 2.50
N VAL A 138 -6.28 3.19 1.49
CA VAL A 138 -7.30 2.61 0.59
C VAL A 138 -8.22 1.65 1.37
N ILE A 139 -7.66 0.77 2.22
CA ILE A 139 -8.45 -0.15 3.06
C ILE A 139 -9.43 0.64 3.94
N TYR A 140 -8.97 1.73 4.57
CA TYR A 140 -9.85 2.58 5.37
C TYR A 140 -11.07 3.05 4.58
N HIS A 141 -10.89 3.55 3.35
CA HIS A 141 -11.99 4.03 2.53
C HIS A 141 -12.85 2.89 1.98
N VAL A 142 -12.24 1.78 1.59
CA VAL A 142 -13.00 0.60 1.13
C VAL A 142 -13.93 0.09 2.23
N LEU A 143 -13.44 -0.03 3.47
CA LEU A 143 -14.24 -0.52 4.60
C LEU A 143 -15.22 0.54 5.13
N LYS A 144 -14.90 1.84 5.05
CA LYS A 144 -15.76 2.91 5.55
C LYS A 144 -16.88 3.25 4.59
N ASP A 145 -16.54 3.40 3.32
CA ASP A 145 -17.42 3.96 2.29
C ASP A 145 -18.02 2.85 1.41
N HIS A 146 -17.63 1.57 1.64
CA HIS A 146 -18.03 0.39 0.86
C HIS A 146 -17.85 0.59 -0.66
N VAL A 147 -16.73 1.20 -1.04
CA VAL A 147 -16.38 1.46 -2.43
C VAL A 147 -15.37 0.46 -2.95
N ASP A 148 -15.55 0.02 -4.18
CA ASP A 148 -14.59 -0.89 -4.82
C ASP A 148 -13.27 -0.19 -5.13
N TYR A 149 -12.17 -0.92 -4.90
CA TYR A 149 -10.84 -0.47 -5.29
C TYR A 149 -10.72 -0.35 -6.80
N LYS A 150 -10.31 0.83 -7.28
CA LYS A 150 -9.96 1.09 -8.68
C LYS A 150 -8.47 1.43 -8.78
N ASP A 151 -7.73 0.66 -9.57
CA ASP A 151 -6.31 0.95 -9.80
C ASP A 151 -6.16 2.20 -10.66
N LEU A 152 -5.44 3.20 -10.17
CA LEU A 152 -5.19 4.46 -10.88
C LEU A 152 -4.19 4.30 -12.04
N GLY A 153 -3.59 3.12 -12.16
CA GLY A 153 -2.68 2.77 -13.22
C GLY A 153 -1.25 3.29 -13.04
N ARG A 154 -0.38 2.79 -13.90
CA ARG A 154 1.05 3.11 -13.92
C ARG A 154 1.33 4.59 -14.16
N ASP A 155 0.52 5.20 -15.03
CA ASP A 155 0.77 6.55 -15.56
C ASP A 155 0.23 7.67 -14.65
N TYR A 156 -0.40 7.30 -13.53
CA TYR A 156 -1.01 8.25 -12.61
C TYR A 156 -0.07 9.40 -12.22
N PHE A 157 1.14 9.06 -11.78
CA PHE A 157 2.10 10.07 -11.33
C PHE A 157 2.65 10.93 -12.47
N ASP A 158 2.76 10.37 -13.67
CA ASP A 158 3.26 11.11 -14.84
C ASP A 158 2.19 12.06 -15.36
N LYS A 159 0.92 11.62 -15.37
CA LYS A 159 -0.23 12.49 -15.67
C LYS A 159 -0.36 13.63 -14.64
N LEU A 160 -0.24 13.33 -13.35
CA LEU A 160 -0.31 14.31 -12.27
C LEU A 160 0.78 15.38 -12.38
N ASN A 161 1.98 15.01 -12.83
CA ASN A 161 3.13 15.89 -12.92
C ASN A 161 3.46 16.30 -14.37
N SER A 162 2.59 16.07 -15.32
CA SER A 162 2.85 16.28 -16.77
C SER A 162 3.36 17.69 -17.08
N LYS A 163 2.73 18.72 -16.51
CA LYS A 163 3.15 20.13 -16.69
C LYS A 163 4.61 20.40 -16.30
N ARG A 164 5.18 19.64 -15.38
CA ARG A 164 6.58 19.76 -14.94
C ARG A 164 7.49 18.75 -15.64
N LEU A 165 6.99 17.56 -15.89
CA LEU A 165 7.76 16.45 -16.43
C LEU A 165 8.10 16.68 -17.90
N VAL A 166 7.15 17.15 -18.72
CA VAL A 166 7.35 17.39 -20.14
C VAL A 166 8.48 18.39 -20.41
N PRO A 167 8.48 19.62 -19.85
CA PRO A 167 9.58 20.55 -20.04
C PRO A 167 10.93 20.00 -19.55
N TYR A 168 10.93 19.26 -18.44
CA TYR A 168 12.15 18.64 -17.92
C TYR A 168 12.74 17.63 -18.90
N LEU A 169 11.91 16.74 -19.48
CA LEU A 169 12.36 15.74 -20.46
C LEU A 169 12.87 16.40 -21.75
N VAL A 170 12.16 17.42 -22.24
CA VAL A 170 12.58 18.20 -23.42
C VAL A 170 13.97 18.84 -23.20
N ASN A 171 14.14 19.50 -22.06
CA ASN A 171 15.44 20.13 -21.77
C ASN A 171 16.55 19.09 -21.62
N ARG A 172 16.25 17.92 -21.03
CA ARG A 172 17.22 16.85 -20.92
C ARG A 172 17.65 16.29 -22.27
N LEU A 173 16.73 16.12 -23.22
CA LEU A 173 17.02 15.68 -24.57
C LEU A 173 17.82 16.76 -25.35
N LYS A 174 17.46 18.03 -25.22
CA LYS A 174 18.22 19.16 -25.83
C LYS A 174 19.66 19.19 -25.32
N ASN A 175 19.87 18.99 -24.00
CA ASN A 175 21.21 18.94 -23.42
C ASN A 175 22.04 17.72 -23.90
N MET A 176 21.40 16.70 -24.43
CA MET A 176 22.03 15.53 -25.07
C MET A 176 22.26 15.72 -26.58
N GLY A 177 21.96 16.93 -27.14
CA GLY A 177 22.18 17.26 -28.53
C GLY A 177 21.02 16.91 -29.48
N TYR A 178 19.81 16.62 -28.94
CA TYR A 178 18.64 16.34 -29.78
C TYR A 178 17.76 17.58 -29.95
N GLU A 179 17.27 17.79 -31.15
CA GLU A 179 16.17 18.72 -31.42
C GLU A 179 14.83 17.98 -31.08
N VAL A 180 13.99 18.64 -30.28
CA VAL A 180 12.77 18.02 -29.78
C VAL A 180 11.56 18.84 -30.15
N ASN A 181 10.71 18.30 -31.01
CA ASN A 181 9.40 18.82 -31.37
C ASN A 181 8.29 17.95 -30.75
N LEU A 182 7.38 18.56 -30.03
CA LEU A 182 6.27 17.85 -29.37
C LEU A 182 4.95 18.19 -30.07
N THR A 183 4.28 17.17 -30.57
CA THR A 183 2.89 17.28 -31.01
C THR A 183 2.00 16.55 -29.99
N PRO A 184 1.02 17.23 -29.37
CA PRO A 184 0.05 16.55 -28.49
C PRO A 184 -0.69 15.47 -29.29
N LEU A 185 -0.84 14.28 -28.71
CA LEU A 185 -1.78 13.31 -29.25
C LEU A 185 -3.19 13.85 -28.98
N GLU A 186 -4.03 13.91 -30.01
CA GLU A 186 -5.45 14.16 -29.80
C GLU A 186 -5.98 13.12 -28.81
N SER A 187 -6.54 13.60 -27.69
CA SER A 187 -7.17 12.71 -26.71
C SER A 187 -8.31 12.03 -27.41
N ALA A 188 -8.23 10.72 -27.62
CA ALA A 188 -9.42 9.95 -27.97
C ALA A 188 -10.47 10.21 -26.86
N ALA A 189 -11.56 10.82 -27.25
CA ALA A 189 -12.68 11.18 -26.41
C ALA A 189 -13.35 9.96 -25.79
#